data_c219a6afc1acf079997c650d09abd687
#
_entry.id   c219a6afc1acf079997c650d09abd687
#
_cell.length_a   1.000
_cell.length_b   1.000
_cell.length_c   1.000
_cell.angle_alpha   90.00
_cell.angle_beta   90.00
_cell.angle_gamma   90.00
#
_symmetry.space_group_name_H-M   'P 1'
#
loop_
_entity.id
_entity.type
_entity.pdbx_description
1 polymer ?
#
loop_
_entity_poly.entity_id
_entity_poly.type
_entity_poly.pdbx_seq_one_letter_code
_entity_poly.pdbx_strand_id
1 'polypeptide(L)'
;MPISFLHKFTATLPSDPIEENFTRQVNHAAFSFVKPKIPSHPKLLHLAKEVQDLIGFSDDFVASEAFLNLISGAKIVENAKPFAMNYAGHQFGNWAGQLGDGRAIVLGEIEHKNQLFTLQLKGAGPTPYSRRADGLAVLRSSIREHLCSEAMFHLGVPTTRSLSLVSTGDEVVRDVMYDGNAALEKGAIVCRIAPSFIRFGSFELFSSQNDIENLKLLADYTITNYYPEITTTGKEKYLAFFKTVAKKTRQLLLHWQRVGFVHGVMNTDNMSIHGITIDYGPYGWLEDYNPNWTPNTTDATGKRYRFGNQSNIALWNLYQLANALYPLIEEAAPLEEILNDFAKKYDEDFLEMMLKKLGITSKNDENEKLIQQLLYNLEQTETDYTIFFRNFNRMEKTDTSEACVAKITDAFYKPEEVTGIILETWHFWFAHYVTLLNKEVLSNNERKTLQNSVNPKYVLRNYMAQMAIELAEKEDYSLLNELYQLLLHPYAEQPEFEKWFAKRPDWAREKIGSSMLSCSS
;
A
#
# COMPACT_ATOMS: atom_id res chain seq x y z
N MET A 1 14.75 -24.63 -14.52
CA MET A 1 13.87 -25.75 -14.06
C MET A 1 12.42 -25.33 -14.33
N PRO A 2 11.51 -26.24 -14.68
CA PRO A 2 10.11 -25.90 -14.78
C PRO A 2 9.60 -25.43 -13.39
N ILE A 3 8.75 -24.39 -13.38
CA ILE A 3 8.11 -23.94 -12.14
C ILE A 3 7.23 -25.05 -11.59
N SER A 4 7.35 -25.33 -10.30
CA SER A 4 6.47 -26.24 -9.60
C SER A 4 5.63 -25.43 -8.59
N PHE A 5 4.33 -25.33 -8.86
CA PHE A 5 3.40 -24.72 -7.90
C PHE A 5 3.03 -25.68 -6.80
N LEU A 6 2.97 -25.13 -5.60
CA LEU A 6 2.36 -25.77 -4.45
C LEU A 6 0.85 -25.48 -4.45
N HIS A 7 0.10 -26.33 -3.76
CA HIS A 7 -1.36 -26.22 -3.68
C HIS A 7 -1.86 -26.17 -2.24
N LYS A 8 -1.08 -25.53 -1.34
CA LYS A 8 -1.40 -25.50 0.09
C LYS A 8 -2.79 -24.89 0.34
N PHE A 9 -3.06 -23.74 -0.26
CA PHE A 9 -4.35 -23.05 -0.13
C PHE A 9 -5.51 -23.90 -0.69
N THR A 10 -5.39 -24.33 -1.93
CA THR A 10 -6.47 -25.06 -2.64
C THR A 10 -6.66 -26.50 -2.19
N ALA A 11 -5.65 -27.11 -1.55
CA ALA A 11 -5.77 -28.45 -0.97
C ALA A 11 -6.38 -28.44 0.44
N THR A 12 -6.36 -27.27 1.12
CA THR A 12 -6.81 -27.18 2.51
C THR A 12 -8.19 -26.54 2.62
N LEU A 13 -8.45 -25.48 1.84
CA LEU A 13 -9.68 -24.68 1.98
C LEU A 13 -10.75 -25.14 0.98
N PRO A 14 -12.05 -24.90 1.29
CA PRO A 14 -13.14 -25.32 0.43
C PRO A 14 -13.16 -24.53 -0.88
N SER A 15 -13.33 -25.25 -1.99
CA SER A 15 -13.55 -24.68 -3.32
C SER A 15 -15.03 -24.54 -3.64
N ASP A 16 -15.35 -23.57 -4.47
CA ASP A 16 -16.63 -23.52 -5.17
C ASP A 16 -16.76 -24.76 -6.09
N PRO A 17 -17.86 -25.52 -6.00
CA PRO A 17 -18.06 -26.72 -6.80
C PRO A 17 -18.38 -26.44 -8.28
N ILE A 18 -18.70 -25.18 -8.63
CA ILE A 18 -19.05 -24.78 -10.00
C ILE A 18 -17.78 -24.35 -10.73
N GLU A 19 -17.39 -25.12 -11.75
CA GLU A 19 -16.19 -24.82 -12.54
C GLU A 19 -16.44 -23.80 -13.67
N GLU A 20 -17.71 -23.61 -14.10
CA GLU A 20 -18.05 -22.65 -15.14
C GLU A 20 -17.82 -21.21 -14.64
N ASN A 21 -17.13 -20.40 -15.46
CA ASN A 21 -16.79 -19.02 -15.09
C ASN A 21 -17.87 -18.03 -15.50
N PHE A 22 -18.80 -17.75 -14.60
CA PHE A 22 -19.78 -16.67 -14.71
C PHE A 22 -19.99 -16.00 -13.35
N THR A 23 -20.43 -14.76 -13.34
CA THR A 23 -20.67 -14.00 -12.11
C THR A 23 -21.81 -14.60 -11.30
N ARG A 24 -21.56 -14.94 -10.03
CA ARG A 24 -22.52 -15.56 -9.13
C ARG A 24 -22.22 -15.29 -7.66
N GLN A 25 -23.19 -15.57 -6.80
CA GLN A 25 -22.95 -15.71 -5.36
C GLN A 25 -22.32 -17.08 -5.11
N VAL A 26 -21.24 -17.10 -4.31
CA VAL A 26 -20.51 -18.30 -3.94
C VAL A 26 -20.54 -18.41 -2.42
N ASN A 27 -21.19 -19.43 -1.91
CA ASN A 27 -21.34 -19.65 -0.47
C ASN A 27 -20.43 -20.79 -0.03
N HIS A 28 -19.98 -20.74 1.23
CA HIS A 28 -19.23 -21.81 1.88
C HIS A 28 -17.93 -22.22 1.15
N ALA A 29 -17.34 -21.31 0.37
CA ALA A 29 -16.11 -21.57 -0.36
C ALA A 29 -15.13 -20.38 -0.25
N ALA A 30 -13.85 -20.70 -0.10
CA ALA A 30 -12.76 -19.72 0.00
C ALA A 30 -12.31 -19.23 -1.38
N PHE A 31 -12.60 -19.96 -2.46
CA PHE A 31 -12.15 -19.64 -3.81
C PHE A 31 -12.97 -20.38 -4.87
N SER A 32 -12.87 -19.90 -6.11
CA SER A 32 -13.35 -20.60 -7.32
C SER A 32 -12.19 -20.83 -8.27
N PHE A 33 -12.08 -22.01 -8.85
CA PHE A 33 -11.14 -22.24 -9.92
C PHE A 33 -11.54 -21.44 -11.16
N VAL A 34 -10.55 -20.77 -11.77
CA VAL A 34 -10.79 -19.89 -12.93
C VAL A 34 -9.54 -19.82 -13.81
N LYS A 35 -9.73 -19.79 -15.12
CA LYS A 35 -8.64 -19.63 -16.08
C LYS A 35 -8.50 -18.16 -16.48
N PRO A 36 -7.27 -17.63 -16.58
CA PRO A 36 -7.03 -16.32 -17.17
C PRO A 36 -7.60 -16.22 -18.60
N LYS A 37 -8.04 -15.03 -18.99
CA LYS A 37 -8.35 -14.70 -20.38
C LYS A 37 -7.04 -14.65 -21.16
N ILE A 38 -6.98 -15.31 -22.30
CA ILE A 38 -5.79 -15.30 -23.16
C ILE A 38 -5.67 -13.90 -23.79
N PRO A 39 -4.56 -13.16 -23.56
CA PRO A 39 -4.33 -11.87 -24.20
C PRO A 39 -3.99 -12.02 -25.69
N SER A 40 -4.31 -11.00 -26.50
CA SER A 40 -4.13 -11.07 -27.95
C SER A 40 -2.65 -11.03 -28.38
N HIS A 41 -1.86 -10.09 -27.81
CA HIS A 41 -0.44 -9.90 -28.13
C HIS A 41 0.34 -9.48 -26.86
N PRO A 42 0.60 -10.40 -25.94
CA PRO A 42 1.26 -10.06 -24.68
C PRO A 42 2.71 -9.64 -24.94
N LYS A 43 3.13 -8.53 -24.29
CA LYS A 43 4.50 -8.03 -24.33
C LYS A 43 4.95 -7.63 -22.93
N LEU A 44 6.09 -8.16 -22.50
CA LEU A 44 6.73 -7.73 -21.25
C LEU A 44 7.21 -6.27 -21.41
N LEU A 45 6.72 -5.38 -20.55
CA LEU A 45 7.09 -3.96 -20.54
C LEU A 45 8.18 -3.68 -19.51
N HIS A 46 8.07 -4.28 -18.32
CA HIS A 46 9.06 -4.15 -17.26
C HIS A 46 9.10 -5.40 -16.37
N LEU A 47 10.29 -5.72 -15.86
CA LEU A 47 10.57 -6.80 -14.93
C LEU A 47 11.34 -6.25 -13.72
N ALA A 48 10.84 -6.49 -12.52
CA ALA A 48 11.52 -6.14 -11.28
C ALA A 48 12.58 -7.22 -10.94
N LYS A 49 13.85 -6.93 -11.23
CA LYS A 49 14.97 -7.89 -11.06
C LYS A 49 15.09 -8.41 -9.63
N GLU A 50 14.95 -7.55 -8.64
CA GLU A 50 15.03 -7.96 -7.23
C GLU A 50 13.88 -8.92 -6.84
N VAL A 51 12.69 -8.76 -7.42
CA VAL A 51 11.56 -9.67 -7.19
C VAL A 51 11.79 -11.01 -7.89
N GLN A 52 12.35 -10.99 -9.11
CA GLN A 52 12.79 -12.19 -9.82
C GLN A 52 13.76 -13.01 -8.95
N ASP A 53 14.77 -12.34 -8.38
CA ASP A 53 15.80 -12.98 -7.53
C ASP A 53 15.21 -13.46 -6.18
N LEU A 54 14.29 -12.69 -5.61
CA LEU A 54 13.57 -13.03 -4.37
C LEU A 54 12.83 -14.37 -4.48
N ILE A 55 12.21 -14.64 -5.62
CA ILE A 55 11.44 -15.86 -5.85
C ILE A 55 12.24 -16.96 -6.58
N GLY A 56 13.52 -16.71 -6.89
CA GLY A 56 14.44 -17.69 -7.44
C GLY A 56 14.27 -17.99 -8.93
N PHE A 57 13.72 -17.07 -9.71
CA PHE A 57 13.62 -17.23 -11.16
C PHE A 57 14.94 -16.91 -11.84
N SER A 58 15.46 -17.86 -12.65
CA SER A 58 16.71 -17.65 -13.38
C SER A 58 16.55 -16.68 -14.54
N ASP A 59 17.66 -16.06 -14.96
CA ASP A 59 17.66 -15.15 -16.12
C ASP A 59 17.26 -15.87 -17.40
N ASP A 60 17.69 -17.14 -17.61
CA ASP A 60 17.25 -17.95 -18.74
C ASP A 60 15.73 -18.19 -18.75
N PHE A 61 15.14 -18.41 -17.57
CA PHE A 61 13.69 -18.60 -17.48
C PHE A 61 12.94 -17.31 -17.84
N VAL A 62 13.34 -16.16 -17.28
CA VAL A 62 12.66 -14.89 -17.56
C VAL A 62 12.85 -14.38 -18.98
N ALA A 63 13.89 -14.84 -19.68
CA ALA A 63 14.09 -14.57 -21.10
C ALA A 63 13.27 -15.49 -22.03
N SER A 64 12.57 -16.49 -21.47
CA SER A 64 11.85 -17.50 -22.26
C SER A 64 10.42 -17.10 -22.57
N GLU A 65 9.87 -17.64 -23.66
CA GLU A 65 8.44 -17.55 -23.98
C GLU A 65 7.56 -18.17 -22.87
N ALA A 66 8.06 -19.18 -22.18
CA ALA A 66 7.34 -19.82 -21.08
C ALA A 66 7.09 -18.86 -19.93
N PHE A 67 8.02 -17.96 -19.62
CA PHE A 67 7.85 -16.92 -18.64
C PHE A 67 6.79 -15.89 -19.08
N LEU A 68 6.88 -15.38 -20.30
CA LEU A 68 5.88 -14.45 -20.82
C LEU A 68 4.48 -15.06 -20.80
N ASN A 69 4.34 -16.31 -21.21
CA ASN A 69 3.08 -17.05 -21.15
C ASN A 69 2.52 -17.17 -19.72
N LEU A 70 3.39 -17.41 -18.74
CA LEU A 70 3.02 -17.50 -17.34
C LEU A 70 2.49 -16.16 -16.80
N ILE A 71 3.28 -15.08 -16.93
CA ILE A 71 2.98 -13.77 -16.32
C ILE A 71 1.89 -12.99 -17.04
N SER A 72 1.55 -13.39 -18.26
CA SER A 72 0.42 -12.86 -19.04
C SER A 72 -0.85 -13.69 -18.91
N GLY A 73 -0.76 -14.91 -18.35
CA GLY A 73 -1.88 -15.85 -18.34
C GLY A 73 -2.19 -16.47 -19.70
N ALA A 74 -1.35 -16.25 -20.73
CA ALA A 74 -1.58 -16.77 -22.09
C ALA A 74 -1.55 -18.29 -22.14
N LYS A 75 -0.78 -18.93 -21.25
CA LYS A 75 -0.75 -20.38 -21.12
C LYS A 75 -0.61 -20.80 -19.66
N ILE A 76 -1.50 -21.68 -19.22
CA ILE A 76 -1.43 -22.28 -17.90
C ILE A 76 -0.34 -23.34 -17.90
N VAL A 77 0.60 -23.28 -16.94
CA VAL A 77 1.58 -24.35 -16.75
C VAL A 77 0.90 -25.61 -16.22
N GLU A 78 1.43 -26.78 -16.59
CA GLU A 78 0.79 -28.08 -16.39
C GLU A 78 0.35 -28.36 -14.93
N ASN A 79 1.13 -27.92 -13.95
CA ASN A 79 0.82 -28.11 -12.54
C ASN A 79 0.15 -26.90 -11.87
N ALA A 80 -0.19 -25.85 -12.60
CA ALA A 80 -0.92 -24.71 -12.04
C ALA A 80 -2.42 -25.02 -11.98
N LYS A 81 -3.05 -24.59 -10.88
CA LYS A 81 -4.51 -24.62 -10.71
C LYS A 81 -4.99 -23.21 -10.37
N PRO A 82 -5.11 -22.33 -11.37
CA PRO A 82 -5.45 -20.93 -11.12
C PRO A 82 -6.83 -20.79 -10.48
N PHE A 83 -6.93 -19.83 -9.56
CA PHE A 83 -8.16 -19.56 -8.82
C PHE A 83 -8.31 -18.07 -8.47
N ALA A 84 -9.54 -17.66 -8.20
CA ALA A 84 -9.88 -16.37 -7.66
C ALA A 84 -10.36 -16.55 -6.20
N MET A 85 -9.87 -15.71 -5.29
CA MET A 85 -10.24 -15.77 -3.87
C MET A 85 -11.62 -15.17 -3.64
N ASN A 86 -12.39 -15.83 -2.78
CA ASN A 86 -13.65 -15.33 -2.27
C ASN A 86 -13.42 -14.59 -0.95
N TYR A 87 -14.01 -13.43 -0.81
CA TYR A 87 -14.06 -12.65 0.42
C TYR A 87 -15.26 -11.71 0.39
N ALA A 88 -15.66 -11.25 1.55
CA ALA A 88 -16.67 -10.22 1.71
C ALA A 88 -16.02 -8.93 2.24
N GLY A 89 -16.80 -8.01 2.75
CA GLY A 89 -16.24 -6.87 3.46
C GLY A 89 -17.16 -5.68 3.60
N HIS A 90 -16.61 -4.67 4.29
CA HIS A 90 -17.24 -3.37 4.44
C HIS A 90 -16.55 -2.36 3.54
N GLN A 91 -17.31 -1.71 2.68
CA GLN A 91 -16.84 -0.63 1.81
C GLN A 91 -17.48 0.69 2.26
N PHE A 92 -16.65 1.73 2.43
CA PHE A 92 -17.07 3.04 2.96
C PHE A 92 -17.86 2.95 4.28
N GLY A 93 -17.54 1.94 5.11
CA GLY A 93 -18.21 1.71 6.41
C GLY A 93 -19.51 0.92 6.33
N ASN A 94 -19.96 0.50 5.16
CA ASN A 94 -21.17 -0.27 4.97
C ASN A 94 -20.85 -1.71 4.55
N TRP A 95 -21.64 -2.67 5.03
CA TRP A 95 -21.52 -4.05 4.60
C TRP A 95 -21.86 -4.20 3.11
N ALA A 96 -20.91 -4.68 2.33
CA ALA A 96 -21.05 -4.83 0.88
C ALA A 96 -21.40 -6.28 0.44
N GLY A 97 -21.38 -7.22 1.37
CA GLY A 97 -21.56 -8.64 1.06
C GLY A 97 -20.37 -9.25 0.35
N GLN A 98 -20.60 -10.24 -0.52
CA GLN A 98 -19.55 -10.86 -1.31
C GLN A 98 -18.90 -9.87 -2.27
N LEU A 99 -17.59 -9.82 -2.25
CA LEU A 99 -16.72 -9.02 -3.13
C LEU A 99 -15.84 -9.92 -3.99
N GLY A 100 -14.80 -10.53 -3.42
CA GLY A 100 -13.89 -11.47 -4.08
C GLY A 100 -12.93 -10.83 -5.09
N ASP A 101 -12.03 -11.64 -5.61
CA ASP A 101 -11.03 -11.26 -6.62
C ASP A 101 -11.68 -11.07 -8.00
N GLY A 102 -12.35 -9.93 -8.22
CA GLY A 102 -13.12 -9.66 -9.44
C GLY A 102 -12.28 -9.45 -10.71
N ARG A 103 -10.97 -9.22 -10.56
CA ARG A 103 -10.01 -9.04 -11.68
C ARG A 103 -8.62 -9.58 -11.36
N ALA A 104 -8.51 -10.41 -10.34
CA ALA A 104 -7.25 -10.98 -9.92
C ALA A 104 -7.36 -12.51 -9.90
N ILE A 105 -6.33 -13.19 -10.40
CA ILE A 105 -6.28 -14.64 -10.52
C ILE A 105 -4.97 -15.13 -9.95
N VAL A 106 -5.02 -15.93 -8.90
CA VAL A 106 -3.84 -16.59 -8.31
C VAL A 106 -3.43 -17.74 -9.24
N LEU A 107 -2.16 -17.76 -9.65
CA LEU A 107 -1.59 -18.84 -10.45
C LEU A 107 -1.23 -20.06 -9.57
N GLY A 108 -0.81 -19.80 -8.35
CA GLY A 108 -0.38 -20.78 -7.37
C GLY A 108 0.62 -20.20 -6.38
N GLU A 109 1.12 -21.08 -5.54
CA GLU A 109 2.11 -20.79 -4.51
C GLU A 109 3.44 -21.42 -4.91
N ILE A 110 4.55 -20.73 -4.66
CA ILE A 110 5.91 -21.26 -4.82
C ILE A 110 6.67 -21.10 -3.52
N GLU A 111 7.67 -21.94 -3.31
CA GLU A 111 8.56 -21.85 -2.15
C GLU A 111 9.99 -21.59 -2.63
N HIS A 112 10.63 -20.56 -2.07
CA HIS A 112 12.05 -20.29 -2.29
C HIS A 112 12.70 -19.89 -0.97
N LYS A 113 13.84 -20.53 -0.64
CA LYS A 113 14.57 -20.30 0.63
C LYS A 113 13.70 -20.40 1.87
N ASN A 114 12.83 -21.41 1.93
CA ASN A 114 11.86 -21.65 3.01
C ASN A 114 10.85 -20.51 3.21
N GLN A 115 10.61 -19.70 2.19
CA GLN A 115 9.56 -18.68 2.18
C GLN A 115 8.52 -19.02 1.13
N LEU A 116 7.26 -18.90 1.52
CA LEU A 116 6.11 -19.12 0.64
C LEU A 116 5.75 -17.80 -0.05
N PHE A 117 5.56 -17.88 -1.37
CA PHE A 117 5.13 -16.77 -2.19
C PHE A 117 3.93 -17.18 -3.04
N THR A 118 2.92 -16.35 -3.05
CA THR A 118 1.73 -16.47 -3.89
C THR A 118 1.89 -15.55 -5.11
N LEU A 119 1.76 -16.12 -6.31
CA LEU A 119 1.78 -15.39 -7.57
C LEU A 119 0.34 -15.10 -8.00
N GLN A 120 0.03 -13.83 -8.21
CA GLN A 120 -1.30 -13.39 -8.62
C GLN A 120 -1.24 -12.45 -9.81
N LEU A 121 -2.01 -12.74 -10.86
CA LEU A 121 -2.19 -11.86 -12.00
C LEU A 121 -3.37 -10.91 -11.75
N LYS A 122 -3.12 -9.60 -11.80
CA LYS A 122 -4.17 -8.58 -11.72
C LYS A 122 -4.46 -8.02 -13.10
N GLY A 123 -5.73 -8.09 -13.53
CA GLY A 123 -6.17 -7.69 -14.86
C GLY A 123 -6.24 -8.84 -15.86
N ALA A 124 -6.16 -10.10 -15.41
CA ALA A 124 -6.06 -11.26 -16.28
C ALA A 124 -7.43 -11.86 -16.72
N GLY A 125 -8.53 -11.16 -16.51
CA GLY A 125 -9.84 -11.57 -16.99
C GLY A 125 -10.92 -11.70 -15.93
N PRO A 126 -12.17 -11.97 -16.34
CA PRO A 126 -13.30 -12.09 -15.45
C PRO A 126 -13.21 -13.33 -14.55
N THR A 127 -13.82 -13.22 -13.38
CA THR A 127 -13.95 -14.28 -12.39
C THR A 127 -15.40 -14.35 -11.90
N PRO A 128 -15.81 -15.35 -11.13
CA PRO A 128 -17.13 -15.38 -10.52
C PRO A 128 -17.46 -14.14 -9.66
N TYR A 129 -16.44 -13.39 -9.25
CA TYR A 129 -16.53 -12.23 -8.38
C TYR A 129 -16.47 -10.88 -9.11
N SER A 130 -16.43 -10.88 -10.46
CA SER A 130 -16.29 -9.64 -11.26
C SER A 130 -17.51 -8.73 -11.21
N ARG A 131 -18.63 -9.21 -10.65
CA ARG A 131 -19.89 -8.45 -10.59
C ARG A 131 -20.33 -7.98 -12.00
N ARG A 132 -20.26 -6.68 -12.28
CA ARG A 132 -20.58 -6.08 -13.59
C ARG A 132 -19.35 -5.67 -14.39
N ALA A 133 -18.14 -5.94 -13.84
CA ALA A 133 -16.88 -5.56 -14.48
C ALA A 133 -16.37 -6.67 -15.42
N ASP A 134 -15.49 -6.30 -16.35
CA ASP A 134 -14.89 -7.19 -17.35
C ASP A 134 -13.69 -8.00 -16.82
N GLY A 135 -13.25 -7.76 -15.59
CA GLY A 135 -12.12 -8.45 -14.99
C GLY A 135 -10.74 -8.04 -15.52
N LEU A 136 -10.66 -7.01 -16.34
CA LEU A 136 -9.43 -6.54 -16.96
C LEU A 136 -8.82 -5.37 -16.18
N ALA A 137 -7.54 -5.09 -16.43
CA ALA A 137 -6.87 -3.87 -16.00
C ALA A 137 -6.29 -3.13 -17.21
N VAL A 138 -6.07 -1.83 -17.05
CA VAL A 138 -5.51 -0.96 -18.09
C VAL A 138 -4.07 -0.59 -17.76
N LEU A 139 -3.31 -0.17 -18.78
CA LEU A 139 -1.90 0.18 -18.65
C LEU A 139 -1.67 1.24 -17.58
N ARG A 140 -2.52 2.27 -17.53
CA ARG A 140 -2.47 3.36 -16.55
C ARG A 140 -2.47 2.85 -15.11
N SER A 141 -3.49 2.08 -14.72
CA SER A 141 -3.60 1.53 -13.37
C SER A 141 -2.51 0.51 -13.06
N SER A 142 -2.06 -0.25 -14.06
CA SER A 142 -1.02 -1.26 -13.94
C SER A 142 0.36 -0.64 -13.73
N ILE A 143 0.70 0.46 -14.42
CA ILE A 143 1.92 1.25 -14.17
C ILE A 143 1.92 1.80 -12.74
N ARG A 144 0.79 2.37 -12.30
CA ARG A 144 0.65 2.90 -10.93
C ARG A 144 0.90 1.82 -9.89
N GLU A 145 0.30 0.64 -10.04
CA GLU A 145 0.47 -0.46 -9.10
C GLU A 145 1.90 -1.00 -9.12
N HIS A 146 2.48 -1.21 -10.31
CA HIS A 146 3.83 -1.73 -10.47
C HIS A 146 4.88 -0.83 -9.84
N LEU A 147 4.89 0.47 -10.17
CA LEU A 147 5.83 1.44 -9.60
C LEU A 147 5.61 1.65 -8.10
N CYS A 148 4.35 1.73 -7.66
CA CYS A 148 4.04 1.98 -6.26
C CYS A 148 4.43 0.82 -5.35
N SER A 149 4.18 -0.43 -5.76
CA SER A 149 4.56 -1.62 -5.00
C SER A 149 6.06 -1.61 -4.69
N GLU A 150 6.88 -1.36 -5.70
CA GLU A 150 8.34 -1.34 -5.56
C GLU A 150 8.81 -0.10 -4.80
N ALA A 151 8.26 1.08 -5.08
CA ALA A 151 8.54 2.30 -4.32
C ALA A 151 8.29 2.11 -2.81
N MET A 152 7.16 1.53 -2.45
CA MET A 152 6.80 1.26 -1.05
C MET A 152 7.77 0.28 -0.39
N PHE A 153 8.17 -0.76 -1.10
CA PHE A 153 9.16 -1.70 -0.58
C PHE A 153 10.49 -1.01 -0.25
N HIS A 154 11.01 -0.21 -1.18
CA HIS A 154 12.28 0.50 -0.99
C HIS A 154 12.18 1.66 0.02
N LEU A 155 10.98 2.18 0.26
CA LEU A 155 10.69 3.07 1.39
C LEU A 155 10.65 2.33 2.74
N GLY A 156 10.82 1.00 2.75
CA GLY A 156 10.72 0.17 3.95
C GLY A 156 9.28 0.02 4.47
N VAL A 157 8.30 0.20 3.61
CA VAL A 157 6.87 0.02 3.93
C VAL A 157 6.46 -1.41 3.56
N PRO A 158 5.91 -2.20 4.48
CA PRO A 158 5.41 -3.54 4.17
C PRO A 158 4.36 -3.50 3.05
N THR A 159 4.58 -4.28 1.99
CA THR A 159 3.76 -4.21 0.77
C THR A 159 3.79 -5.52 -0.02
N THR A 160 2.80 -5.73 -0.89
CA THR A 160 2.93 -6.68 -1.99
C THR A 160 4.03 -6.21 -2.93
N ARG A 161 4.73 -7.15 -3.58
CA ARG A 161 5.74 -6.86 -4.61
C ARG A 161 5.13 -7.01 -6.00
N SER A 162 5.71 -6.36 -6.97
CA SER A 162 5.31 -6.48 -8.38
C SER A 162 6.45 -7.07 -9.20
N LEU A 163 6.29 -8.32 -9.68
CA LEU A 163 7.30 -9.00 -10.48
C LEU A 163 7.41 -8.38 -11.87
N SER A 164 6.26 -8.17 -12.52
CA SER A 164 6.24 -7.76 -13.93
C SER A 164 5.02 -6.92 -14.29
N LEU A 165 5.23 -6.08 -15.30
CA LEU A 165 4.20 -5.35 -16.03
C LEU A 165 4.17 -5.85 -17.47
N VAL A 166 3.00 -6.29 -17.95
CA VAL A 166 2.79 -6.85 -19.28
C VAL A 166 1.66 -6.09 -19.97
N SER A 167 1.82 -5.67 -21.24
CA SER A 167 0.71 -5.24 -22.08
C SER A 167 0.01 -6.46 -22.67
N THR A 168 -1.32 -6.41 -22.80
CA THR A 168 -2.09 -7.55 -23.34
C THR A 168 -2.24 -7.52 -24.85
N GLY A 169 -2.05 -6.36 -25.50
CA GLY A 169 -2.38 -6.12 -26.89
C GLY A 169 -3.88 -5.88 -27.12
N ASP A 170 -4.70 -5.96 -26.08
CA ASP A 170 -6.13 -5.67 -26.13
C ASP A 170 -6.42 -4.22 -25.74
N GLU A 171 -7.54 -3.68 -26.22
CA GLU A 171 -8.10 -2.43 -25.76
C GLU A 171 -9.26 -2.69 -24.79
N VAL A 172 -9.39 -1.83 -23.77
CA VAL A 172 -10.37 -1.97 -22.70
C VAL A 172 -11.11 -0.64 -22.53
N VAL A 173 -12.44 -0.68 -22.53
CA VAL A 173 -13.26 0.52 -22.33
C VAL A 173 -13.23 0.92 -20.86
N ARG A 174 -12.88 2.18 -20.57
CA ARG A 174 -12.90 2.76 -19.20
C ARG A 174 -13.48 4.16 -19.19
N ASP A 175 -14.32 4.40 -18.20
CA ASP A 175 -14.74 5.72 -17.78
C ASP A 175 -13.98 6.06 -16.49
N VAL A 176 -12.92 6.85 -16.63
CA VAL A 176 -11.95 7.11 -15.55
C VAL A 176 -12.59 7.84 -14.36
N MET A 177 -13.48 8.78 -14.63
CA MET A 177 -14.10 9.64 -13.62
C MET A 177 -15.55 9.29 -13.31
N TYR A 178 -16.11 8.25 -13.97
CA TYR A 178 -17.53 7.87 -13.90
C TYR A 178 -18.47 9.02 -14.29
N ASP A 179 -18.06 9.82 -15.28
CA ASP A 179 -18.78 11.01 -15.76
C ASP A 179 -19.40 10.84 -17.15
N GLY A 180 -19.39 9.60 -17.69
CA GLY A 180 -19.95 9.26 -18.99
C GLY A 180 -18.96 9.40 -20.15
N ASN A 181 -17.71 9.76 -19.89
CA ASN A 181 -16.66 9.93 -20.90
C ASN A 181 -15.80 8.66 -21.06
N ALA A 182 -16.44 7.57 -21.45
CA ALA A 182 -15.74 6.30 -21.67
C ALA A 182 -14.78 6.38 -22.87
N ALA A 183 -13.57 5.86 -22.70
CA ALA A 183 -12.54 5.78 -23.74
C ALA A 183 -11.91 4.38 -23.80
N LEU A 184 -11.30 4.05 -24.94
CA LEU A 184 -10.46 2.86 -25.08
C LEU A 184 -9.09 3.14 -24.46
N GLU A 185 -8.66 2.26 -23.56
CA GLU A 185 -7.33 2.27 -22.96
C GLU A 185 -6.61 0.94 -23.23
N LYS A 186 -5.27 0.98 -23.32
CA LYS A 186 -4.45 -0.23 -23.50
C LYS A 186 -4.61 -1.16 -22.30
N GLY A 187 -4.89 -2.44 -22.56
CA GLY A 187 -4.97 -3.47 -21.52
C GLY A 187 -3.59 -3.86 -20.99
N ALA A 188 -3.50 -4.15 -19.70
CA ALA A 188 -2.26 -4.62 -19.09
C ALA A 188 -2.52 -5.56 -17.90
N ILE A 189 -1.49 -6.33 -17.54
CA ILE A 189 -1.48 -7.28 -16.43
C ILE A 189 -0.27 -7.01 -15.55
N VAL A 190 -0.49 -7.00 -14.24
CA VAL A 190 0.58 -6.99 -13.22
C VAL A 190 0.65 -8.37 -12.59
N CYS A 191 1.85 -8.97 -12.56
CA CYS A 191 2.12 -10.15 -11.74
C CYS A 191 2.55 -9.71 -10.34
N ARG A 192 1.66 -9.89 -9.36
CA ARG A 192 1.89 -9.52 -7.95
C ARG A 192 2.44 -10.70 -7.17
N ILE A 193 3.29 -10.40 -6.18
CA ILE A 193 3.89 -11.37 -5.27
C ILE A 193 3.61 -10.97 -3.83
N ALA A 194 3.15 -11.90 -3.02
CA ALA A 194 2.95 -11.72 -1.58
C ALA A 194 3.09 -13.06 -0.86
N PRO A 195 3.21 -13.11 0.48
CA PRO A 195 3.09 -14.35 1.23
C PRO A 195 1.72 -15.01 0.98
N SER A 196 0.64 -14.23 1.05
CA SER A 196 -0.69 -14.59 0.58
C SER A 196 -1.52 -13.32 0.32
N PHE A 197 -2.68 -13.48 -0.33
CA PHE A 197 -3.66 -12.41 -0.55
C PHE A 197 -4.86 -12.53 0.40
N ILE A 198 -4.73 -13.25 1.51
CA ILE A 198 -5.75 -13.33 2.57
C ILE A 198 -5.90 -11.95 3.22
N ARG A 199 -7.14 -11.51 3.36
CA ARG A 199 -7.52 -10.19 3.88
C ARG A 199 -8.55 -10.30 4.99
N PHE A 200 -8.85 -9.21 5.68
CA PHE A 200 -9.86 -9.21 6.74
C PHE A 200 -11.19 -9.73 6.22
N GLY A 201 -11.57 -9.31 5.02
CA GLY A 201 -12.79 -9.75 4.35
C GLY A 201 -12.89 -11.25 4.09
N SER A 202 -11.77 -12.00 4.07
CA SER A 202 -11.79 -13.46 3.96
C SER A 202 -12.42 -14.10 5.20
N PHE A 203 -12.18 -13.53 6.39
CA PHE A 203 -12.78 -13.97 7.65
C PHE A 203 -14.22 -13.48 7.79
N GLU A 204 -14.49 -12.23 7.38
CA GLU A 204 -15.84 -11.67 7.39
C GLU A 204 -16.81 -12.49 6.52
N LEU A 205 -16.34 -13.07 5.42
CA LEU A 205 -17.14 -13.92 4.54
C LEU A 205 -17.77 -15.07 5.30
N PHE A 206 -16.96 -15.94 5.91
CA PHE A 206 -17.43 -17.12 6.60
C PHE A 206 -18.22 -16.78 7.87
N SER A 207 -17.77 -15.76 8.61
CA SER A 207 -18.50 -15.28 9.79
C SER A 207 -19.90 -14.78 9.41
N SER A 208 -20.06 -14.02 8.34
CA SER A 208 -21.36 -13.51 7.88
C SER A 208 -22.31 -14.61 7.39
N GLN A 209 -21.77 -15.74 6.96
CA GLN A 209 -22.52 -16.92 6.55
C GLN A 209 -22.83 -17.89 7.73
N ASN A 210 -22.39 -17.53 8.95
CA ASN A 210 -22.41 -18.41 10.12
C ASN A 210 -21.73 -19.77 9.87
N ASP A 211 -20.69 -19.76 9.02
CA ASP A 211 -19.92 -20.93 8.63
C ASP A 211 -18.66 -21.06 9.51
N ILE A 212 -18.89 -21.47 10.75
CA ILE A 212 -17.84 -21.52 11.79
C ILE A 212 -16.77 -22.56 11.48
N GLU A 213 -17.13 -23.65 10.81
CA GLU A 213 -16.19 -24.69 10.41
C GLU A 213 -15.16 -24.17 9.43
N ASN A 214 -15.58 -23.52 8.35
CA ASN A 214 -14.69 -22.94 7.35
C ASN A 214 -13.97 -21.69 7.87
N LEU A 215 -14.59 -20.89 8.75
CA LEU A 215 -13.91 -19.81 9.47
C LEU A 215 -12.73 -20.33 10.27
N LYS A 216 -12.94 -21.40 11.03
CA LYS A 216 -11.90 -22.07 11.81
C LYS A 216 -10.81 -22.64 10.91
N LEU A 217 -11.18 -23.30 9.83
CA LEU A 217 -10.25 -23.89 8.87
C LEU A 217 -9.36 -22.80 8.22
N LEU A 218 -9.93 -21.66 7.83
CA LEU A 218 -9.18 -20.51 7.29
C LEU A 218 -8.23 -19.93 8.35
N ALA A 219 -8.68 -19.77 9.60
CA ALA A 219 -7.85 -19.26 10.67
C ALA A 219 -6.68 -20.21 10.98
N ASP A 220 -6.95 -21.50 11.08
CA ASP A 220 -5.95 -22.52 11.32
C ASP A 220 -4.93 -22.62 10.18
N TYR A 221 -5.38 -22.59 8.92
CA TYR A 221 -4.53 -22.53 7.74
C TYR A 221 -3.61 -21.30 7.78
N THR A 222 -4.19 -20.13 8.06
CA THR A 222 -3.44 -18.86 8.09
C THR A 222 -2.38 -18.87 9.18
N ILE A 223 -2.73 -19.31 10.39
CA ILE A 223 -1.80 -19.39 11.52
C ILE A 223 -0.66 -20.39 11.21
N THR A 224 -0.99 -21.58 10.75
CA THR A 224 -0.01 -22.64 10.50
C THR A 224 1.01 -22.25 9.44
N ASN A 225 0.59 -21.60 8.37
CA ASN A 225 1.48 -21.30 7.25
C ASN A 225 2.22 -19.96 7.39
N TYR A 226 1.68 -18.99 8.14
CA TYR A 226 2.22 -17.62 8.14
C TYR A 226 2.53 -17.05 9.53
N TYR A 227 2.15 -17.76 10.60
CA TYR A 227 2.36 -17.33 12.00
C TYR A 227 2.87 -18.50 12.87
N PRO A 228 3.96 -19.17 12.44
CA PRO A 228 4.45 -20.37 13.13
C PRO A 228 4.91 -20.09 14.57
N GLU A 229 5.12 -18.83 14.93
CA GLU A 229 5.43 -18.39 16.29
C GLU A 229 4.25 -18.54 17.27
N ILE A 230 3.02 -18.67 16.75
CA ILE A 230 1.82 -18.87 17.58
C ILE A 230 1.69 -20.36 17.90
N THR A 231 2.10 -20.74 19.11
CA THR A 231 2.10 -22.13 19.58
C THR A 231 0.97 -22.46 20.57
N THR A 232 0.19 -21.45 20.96
CA THR A 232 -0.99 -21.62 21.82
C THR A 232 -2.09 -22.42 21.12
N THR A 233 -3.02 -22.98 21.88
CA THR A 233 -4.13 -23.81 21.36
C THR A 233 -5.49 -23.25 21.80
N GLY A 234 -6.57 -23.79 21.26
CA GLY A 234 -7.92 -23.34 21.59
C GLY A 234 -8.14 -21.86 21.27
N LYS A 235 -8.95 -21.17 22.05
CA LYS A 235 -9.27 -19.74 21.87
C LYS A 235 -8.04 -18.83 21.98
N GLU A 236 -7.08 -19.17 22.83
CA GLU A 236 -5.83 -18.41 23.00
C GLU A 236 -5.02 -18.30 21.69
N LYS A 237 -5.11 -19.31 20.82
CA LYS A 237 -4.48 -19.29 19.50
C LYS A 237 -5.06 -18.15 18.64
N TYR A 238 -6.37 -18.00 18.61
CA TYR A 238 -7.04 -16.97 17.80
C TYR A 238 -6.88 -15.57 18.40
N LEU A 239 -6.83 -15.45 19.72
CA LEU A 239 -6.48 -14.19 20.40
C LEU A 239 -5.04 -13.76 20.09
N ALA A 240 -4.08 -14.66 20.15
CA ALA A 240 -2.68 -14.39 19.80
C ALA A 240 -2.55 -13.98 18.32
N PHE A 241 -3.30 -14.65 17.43
CA PHE A 241 -3.37 -14.30 16.02
C PHE A 241 -3.92 -12.88 15.81
N PHE A 242 -5.08 -12.56 16.39
CA PHE A 242 -5.67 -11.22 16.30
C PHE A 242 -4.74 -10.14 16.83
N LYS A 243 -4.12 -10.36 18.00
CA LYS A 243 -3.13 -9.46 18.59
C LYS A 243 -1.93 -9.20 17.66
N THR A 244 -1.43 -10.25 16.99
CA THR A 244 -0.31 -10.14 16.06
C THR A 244 -0.72 -9.36 14.80
N VAL A 245 -1.91 -9.62 14.26
CA VAL A 245 -2.46 -8.86 13.11
C VAL A 245 -2.64 -7.39 13.47
N ALA A 246 -3.22 -7.09 14.64
CA ALA A 246 -3.39 -5.72 15.11
C ALA A 246 -2.04 -4.99 15.24
N LYS A 247 -1.02 -5.64 15.80
CA LYS A 247 0.35 -5.08 15.88
C LYS A 247 0.94 -4.79 14.51
N LYS A 248 0.85 -5.73 13.56
CA LYS A 248 1.38 -5.55 12.18
C LYS A 248 0.63 -4.44 11.45
N THR A 249 -0.69 -4.35 11.60
CA THR A 249 -1.51 -3.27 11.04
C THR A 249 -1.07 -1.90 11.59
N ARG A 250 -0.84 -1.78 12.91
CA ARG A 250 -0.34 -0.55 13.52
C ARG A 250 1.00 -0.13 12.92
N GLN A 251 1.94 -1.05 12.79
CA GLN A 251 3.26 -0.79 12.19
C GLN A 251 3.14 -0.31 10.74
N LEU A 252 2.27 -0.95 9.94
CA LEU A 252 2.01 -0.52 8.57
C LEU A 252 1.53 0.93 8.50
N LEU A 253 0.59 1.32 9.35
CA LEU A 253 0.07 2.70 9.38
C LEU A 253 1.12 3.73 9.76
N LEU A 254 1.99 3.40 10.71
CA LEU A 254 3.10 4.28 11.09
C LEU A 254 4.06 4.49 9.91
N HIS A 255 4.31 3.46 9.11
CA HIS A 255 5.09 3.61 7.88
C HIS A 255 4.38 4.49 6.85
N TRP A 256 3.06 4.35 6.66
CA TRP A 256 2.30 5.25 5.76
C TRP A 256 2.39 6.70 6.23
N GLN A 257 2.19 6.95 7.52
CA GLN A 257 2.32 8.28 8.10
C GLN A 257 3.74 8.83 7.91
N ARG A 258 4.76 8.01 8.15
CA ARG A 258 6.17 8.40 8.03
C ARG A 258 6.52 8.94 6.65
N VAL A 259 6.02 8.31 5.59
CA VAL A 259 6.32 8.70 4.21
C VAL A 259 5.26 9.60 3.56
N GLY A 260 4.19 9.93 4.28
CA GLY A 260 3.10 10.76 3.74
C GLY A 260 2.17 10.03 2.76
N PHE A 261 2.05 8.71 2.86
CA PHE A 261 1.23 7.90 1.96
C PHE A 261 -0.24 7.86 2.39
N VAL A 262 -1.14 8.01 1.41
CA VAL A 262 -2.58 7.87 1.58
C VAL A 262 -3.09 6.73 0.71
N HIS A 263 -3.61 5.68 1.33
CA HIS A 263 -4.13 4.52 0.61
C HIS A 263 -5.39 4.85 -0.21
N GLY A 264 -6.24 5.72 0.31
CA GLY A 264 -7.43 6.25 -0.36
C GLY A 264 -8.65 5.32 -0.40
N VAL A 265 -8.50 4.01 -0.10
CA VAL A 265 -9.61 3.03 -0.06
C VAL A 265 -9.32 1.96 1.00
N MET A 266 -9.38 2.33 2.27
CA MET A 266 -9.14 1.42 3.40
C MET A 266 -10.41 0.66 3.80
N ASN A 267 -10.99 -0.07 2.87
CA ASN A 267 -12.05 -1.03 3.13
C ASN A 267 -11.50 -2.27 3.84
N THR A 268 -12.34 -3.08 4.48
CA THR A 268 -11.88 -4.34 5.11
C THR A 268 -11.36 -5.36 4.08
N ASP A 269 -11.88 -5.30 2.85
CA ASP A 269 -11.40 -6.08 1.71
C ASP A 269 -10.05 -5.59 1.14
N ASN A 270 -9.54 -4.43 1.60
CA ASN A 270 -8.22 -3.90 1.26
C ASN A 270 -7.24 -3.93 2.45
N MET A 271 -7.56 -4.69 3.50
CA MET A 271 -6.69 -4.88 4.66
C MET A 271 -6.11 -6.29 4.68
N SER A 272 -4.80 -6.39 4.45
CA SER A 272 -4.10 -7.67 4.48
C SER A 272 -3.96 -8.20 5.89
N ILE A 273 -4.18 -9.51 6.05
CA ILE A 273 -3.92 -10.20 7.31
C ILE A 273 -2.44 -10.16 7.71
N HIS A 274 -1.54 -9.92 6.76
CA HIS A 274 -0.10 -9.83 6.98
C HIS A 274 0.39 -8.46 7.44
N GLY A 275 -0.49 -7.43 7.48
CA GLY A 275 -0.09 -6.05 7.74
C GLY A 275 0.80 -5.48 6.64
N ILE A 276 0.49 -5.80 5.38
CA ILE A 276 1.15 -5.28 4.19
C ILE A 276 0.16 -4.45 3.36
N THR A 277 0.66 -3.47 2.63
CA THR A 277 -0.15 -2.70 1.68
C THR A 277 -0.54 -3.58 0.50
N ILE A 278 -1.84 -3.62 0.18
CA ILE A 278 -2.40 -4.34 -0.97
C ILE A 278 -3.35 -3.43 -1.76
N ASP A 279 -3.60 -3.80 -3.02
CA ASP A 279 -4.63 -3.19 -3.88
C ASP A 279 -4.46 -1.69 -4.07
N TYR A 280 -3.38 -1.31 -4.73
CA TYR A 280 -3.10 0.06 -5.14
C TYR A 280 -4.14 0.58 -6.14
N GLY A 281 -5.12 1.33 -5.63
CA GLY A 281 -6.16 2.01 -6.38
C GLY A 281 -5.90 3.52 -6.44
N PRO A 282 -6.85 4.38 -5.99
CA PRO A 282 -6.67 5.83 -5.95
C PRO A 282 -5.83 6.27 -4.75
N TYR A 283 -4.61 5.74 -4.64
CA TYR A 283 -3.62 6.13 -3.64
C TYR A 283 -2.87 7.40 -4.03
N GLY A 284 -2.14 8.00 -3.08
CA GLY A 284 -1.20 9.08 -3.36
C GLY A 284 -0.30 9.39 -2.17
N TRP A 285 0.67 10.27 -2.40
CA TRP A 285 1.48 10.88 -1.35
C TRP A 285 1.03 12.31 -1.12
N LEU A 286 1.14 12.78 0.13
CA LEU A 286 0.98 14.18 0.43
C LEU A 286 1.95 15.00 -0.42
N GLU A 287 1.43 16.01 -1.08
CA GLU A 287 2.22 17.10 -1.63
C GLU A 287 2.43 18.15 -0.53
N ASP A 288 1.48 19.04 -0.30
CA ASP A 288 1.39 19.84 0.90
C ASP A 288 0.84 19.03 2.08
N TYR A 289 1.28 19.37 3.31
CA TYR A 289 0.74 18.74 4.50
C TYR A 289 -0.72 19.15 4.72
N ASN A 290 -1.61 18.24 4.46
CA ASN A 290 -3.03 18.42 4.68
C ASN A 290 -3.65 17.13 5.26
N PRO A 291 -3.95 17.09 6.56
CA PRO A 291 -4.55 15.91 7.18
C PRO A 291 -5.95 15.57 6.64
N ASN A 292 -6.60 16.51 5.96
CA ASN A 292 -7.92 16.34 5.35
C ASN A 292 -7.86 15.97 3.86
N TRP A 293 -6.68 15.76 3.31
CA TRP A 293 -6.53 15.35 1.93
C TRP A 293 -6.83 13.85 1.71
N THR A 294 -7.59 13.56 0.66
CA THR A 294 -7.79 12.22 0.10
C THR A 294 -7.57 12.26 -1.40
N PRO A 295 -6.81 11.32 -1.99
CA PRO A 295 -6.63 11.25 -3.44
C PRO A 295 -7.87 10.72 -4.17
N ASN A 296 -8.78 10.06 -3.45
CA ASN A 296 -9.94 9.37 -4.02
C ASN A 296 -11.14 10.31 -4.19
N THR A 297 -11.50 10.61 -5.45
CA THR A 297 -12.66 11.47 -5.76
C THR A 297 -13.99 10.85 -5.30
N THR A 298 -14.10 9.54 -5.24
CA THR A 298 -15.28 8.84 -4.70
C THR A 298 -15.45 9.11 -3.19
N ASP A 299 -14.36 9.42 -2.49
CA ASP A 299 -14.33 9.77 -1.06
C ASP A 299 -14.31 11.29 -0.80
N ALA A 300 -14.43 12.13 -1.83
CA ALA A 300 -14.22 13.58 -1.72
C ALA A 300 -15.18 14.26 -0.74
N THR A 301 -16.43 13.81 -0.64
CA THR A 301 -17.43 14.38 0.25
C THR A 301 -17.25 13.93 1.70
N GLY A 302 -17.09 12.62 1.91
CA GLY A 302 -16.98 12.02 3.25
C GLY A 302 -15.57 12.09 3.84
N LYS A 303 -14.55 12.14 2.98
CA LYS A 303 -13.14 12.12 3.34
C LYS A 303 -12.82 11.06 4.40
N ARG A 304 -13.51 9.93 4.30
CA ARG A 304 -13.37 8.82 5.24
C ARG A 304 -11.92 8.34 5.30
N TYR A 305 -11.28 8.22 4.13
CA TYR A 305 -9.93 7.68 3.97
C TYR A 305 -8.86 8.77 3.81
N ARG A 306 -9.12 10.00 4.31
CA ARG A 306 -8.12 11.07 4.33
C ARG A 306 -6.89 10.71 5.17
N PHE A 307 -5.78 11.35 4.91
CA PHE A 307 -4.49 11.10 5.57
C PHE A 307 -4.59 11.03 7.10
N GLY A 308 -5.17 12.05 7.72
CA GLY A 308 -5.25 12.15 9.19
C GLY A 308 -6.25 11.18 9.83
N ASN A 309 -7.03 10.41 9.04
CA ASN A 309 -8.02 9.48 9.58
C ASN A 309 -7.64 8.00 9.41
N GLN A 310 -6.49 7.70 8.81
CA GLN A 310 -6.11 6.33 8.45
C GLN A 310 -6.02 5.42 9.68
N SER A 311 -5.51 5.91 10.82
CA SER A 311 -5.43 5.13 12.07
C SER A 311 -6.81 4.76 12.63
N ASN A 312 -7.76 5.69 12.63
CA ASN A 312 -9.13 5.44 13.08
C ASN A 312 -9.84 4.42 12.18
N ILE A 313 -9.63 4.51 10.87
CA ILE A 313 -10.22 3.55 9.93
C ILE A 313 -9.61 2.16 10.10
N ALA A 314 -8.32 2.06 10.34
CA ALA A 314 -7.69 0.77 10.62
C ALA A 314 -8.17 0.15 11.94
N LEU A 315 -8.35 0.96 13.00
CA LEU A 315 -8.96 0.50 14.25
C LEU A 315 -10.39 -0.01 14.00
N TRP A 316 -11.17 0.73 13.21
CA TRP A 316 -12.51 0.30 12.82
C TRP A 316 -12.49 -1.02 12.01
N ASN A 317 -11.55 -1.17 11.08
CA ASN A 317 -11.38 -2.41 10.31
C ASN A 317 -10.96 -3.59 11.21
N LEU A 318 -10.08 -3.34 12.19
CA LEU A 318 -9.71 -4.34 13.20
C LEU A 318 -10.91 -4.74 14.06
N TYR A 319 -11.81 -3.80 14.38
CA TYR A 319 -13.06 -4.12 15.06
C TYR A 319 -13.93 -5.08 14.21
N GLN A 320 -14.00 -4.89 12.89
CA GLN A 320 -14.72 -5.84 12.01
C GLN A 320 -14.03 -7.22 11.98
N LEU A 321 -12.70 -7.26 11.94
CA LEU A 321 -11.97 -8.52 12.03
C LEU A 321 -12.18 -9.21 13.40
N ALA A 322 -12.22 -8.46 14.50
CA ALA A 322 -12.54 -8.98 15.83
C ALA A 322 -13.92 -9.63 15.85
N ASN A 323 -14.93 -8.94 15.30
CA ASN A 323 -16.29 -9.50 15.16
C ASN A 323 -16.30 -10.78 14.32
N ALA A 324 -15.51 -10.82 13.22
CA ALA A 324 -15.41 -12.00 12.37
C ALA A 324 -14.75 -13.21 13.09
N LEU A 325 -13.80 -12.95 13.98
CA LEU A 325 -13.11 -13.98 14.76
C LEU A 325 -13.82 -14.35 16.07
N TYR A 326 -14.78 -13.52 16.51
CA TYR A 326 -15.50 -13.73 17.77
C TYR A 326 -16.08 -15.15 17.93
N PRO A 327 -16.69 -15.79 16.89
CA PRO A 327 -17.21 -17.15 17.04
C PRO A 327 -16.15 -18.23 17.40
N LEU A 328 -14.85 -17.93 17.19
CA LEU A 328 -13.76 -18.83 17.55
C LEU A 328 -13.20 -18.58 18.96
N ILE A 329 -13.54 -17.42 19.54
CA ILE A 329 -12.99 -16.93 20.82
C ILE A 329 -14.06 -16.93 21.91
N GLU A 330 -15.29 -16.51 21.56
CA GLU A 330 -16.49 -16.44 22.42
C GLU A 330 -16.33 -15.53 23.66
N GLU A 331 -15.31 -14.66 23.69
CA GLU A 331 -15.06 -13.69 24.75
C GLU A 331 -14.76 -12.31 24.15
N ALA A 332 -15.58 -11.30 24.50
CA ALA A 332 -15.42 -9.93 23.96
C ALA A 332 -14.28 -9.15 24.66
N ALA A 333 -14.16 -9.28 25.99
CA ALA A 333 -13.23 -8.47 26.78
C ALA A 333 -11.76 -8.54 26.31
N PRO A 334 -11.17 -9.73 25.99
CA PRO A 334 -9.79 -9.79 25.48
C PRO A 334 -9.62 -9.14 24.10
N LEU A 335 -10.65 -9.18 23.24
CA LEU A 335 -10.64 -8.50 21.93
C LEU A 335 -10.68 -6.98 22.10
N GLU A 336 -11.53 -6.48 22.99
CA GLU A 336 -11.61 -5.05 23.34
C GLU A 336 -10.30 -4.53 23.94
N GLU A 337 -9.65 -5.32 24.79
CA GLU A 337 -8.33 -4.98 25.35
C GLU A 337 -7.28 -4.80 24.25
N ILE A 338 -7.24 -5.71 23.27
CA ILE A 338 -6.31 -5.61 22.11
C ILE A 338 -6.60 -4.36 21.28
N LEU A 339 -7.87 -4.01 21.05
CA LEU A 339 -8.25 -2.80 20.30
C LEU A 339 -7.88 -1.52 21.06
N ASN A 340 -8.10 -1.49 22.36
CA ASN A 340 -7.71 -0.35 23.21
C ASN A 340 -6.17 -0.19 23.25
N ASP A 341 -5.44 -1.32 23.35
CA ASP A 341 -3.97 -1.34 23.29
C ASP A 341 -3.44 -0.84 21.94
N PHE A 342 -4.13 -1.18 20.83
CA PHE A 342 -3.80 -0.66 19.51
C PHE A 342 -3.85 0.86 19.46
N ALA A 343 -4.95 1.48 19.93
CA ALA A 343 -5.12 2.92 19.89
C ALA A 343 -4.04 3.63 20.74
N LYS A 344 -3.87 3.19 21.99
CA LYS A 344 -2.87 3.77 22.90
C LYS A 344 -1.45 3.67 22.34
N LYS A 345 -1.05 2.48 21.89
CA LYS A 345 0.29 2.28 21.35
C LYS A 345 0.51 2.96 20.00
N TYR A 346 -0.54 3.21 19.23
CA TYR A 346 -0.42 3.97 18.00
C TYR A 346 0.04 5.41 18.31
N ASP A 347 -0.55 6.07 19.28
CA ASP A 347 -0.18 7.44 19.65
C ASP A 347 1.26 7.51 20.18
N GLU A 348 1.66 6.55 21.03
CA GLU A 348 3.02 6.44 21.55
C GLU A 348 4.06 6.23 20.42
N ASP A 349 3.78 5.31 19.50
CA ASP A 349 4.65 4.98 18.37
C ASP A 349 4.67 6.10 17.32
N PHE A 350 3.55 6.82 17.13
CA PHE A 350 3.46 7.98 16.24
C PHE A 350 4.35 9.11 16.74
N LEU A 351 4.30 9.42 18.03
CA LEU A 351 5.17 10.42 18.63
C LEU A 351 6.65 10.03 18.42
N GLU A 352 7.01 8.78 18.68
CA GLU A 352 8.39 8.31 18.49
C GLU A 352 8.83 8.41 17.02
N MET A 353 7.96 8.03 16.09
CA MET A 353 8.23 8.14 14.67
C MET A 353 8.47 9.60 14.25
N MET A 354 7.64 10.54 14.72
CA MET A 354 7.79 11.96 14.42
C MET A 354 9.06 12.55 15.02
N LEU A 355 9.42 12.17 16.25
CA LEU A 355 10.67 12.60 16.88
C LEU A 355 11.89 12.13 16.09
N LYS A 356 11.90 10.87 15.61
CA LYS A 356 12.97 10.36 14.75
C LYS A 356 13.10 11.15 13.45
N LYS A 357 11.97 11.58 12.86
CA LYS A 357 11.99 12.45 11.67
C LYS A 357 12.70 13.79 11.96
N LEU A 358 12.58 14.30 13.16
CA LEU A 358 13.24 15.52 13.63
C LEU A 358 14.65 15.30 14.18
N GLY A 359 15.13 14.05 14.28
CA GLY A 359 16.44 13.72 14.85
C GLY A 359 16.49 13.86 16.38
N ILE A 360 15.36 13.68 17.04
CA ILE A 360 15.22 13.67 18.51
C ILE A 360 15.03 12.21 18.95
N THR A 361 15.75 11.80 19.99
CA THR A 361 15.70 10.44 20.54
C THR A 361 15.15 10.39 21.96
N SER A 362 15.21 11.50 22.70
CA SER A 362 14.63 11.62 24.03
C SER A 362 13.10 11.70 23.98
N LYS A 363 12.42 11.10 24.97
CA LYS A 363 10.96 11.22 25.14
C LYS A 363 10.67 11.96 26.45
N ASN A 364 9.90 13.03 26.37
CA ASN A 364 9.39 13.79 27.51
C ASN A 364 8.11 14.55 27.12
N ASP A 365 7.43 15.15 28.08
CA ASP A 365 6.16 15.88 27.87
C ASP A 365 6.32 17.11 26.94
N GLU A 366 7.53 17.70 26.84
CA GLU A 366 7.81 18.83 25.95
C GLU A 366 7.75 18.38 24.47
N ASN A 367 8.12 17.13 24.19
CA ASN A 367 8.20 16.60 22.83
C ASN A 367 6.81 16.43 22.18
N GLU A 368 5.80 16.04 22.97
CA GLU A 368 4.43 15.95 22.46
C GLU A 368 3.92 17.32 21.99
N LYS A 369 4.14 18.36 22.82
CA LYS A 369 3.78 19.74 22.46
C LYS A 369 4.54 20.24 21.23
N LEU A 370 5.83 19.87 21.12
CA LEU A 370 6.65 20.20 19.94
C LEU A 370 6.03 19.62 18.66
N ILE A 371 5.61 18.35 18.68
CA ILE A 371 5.01 17.70 17.51
C ILE A 371 3.63 18.29 17.19
N GLN A 372 2.78 18.51 18.19
CA GLN A 372 1.47 19.14 17.99
C GLN A 372 1.60 20.52 17.34
N GLN A 373 2.53 21.35 17.84
CA GLN A 373 2.78 22.67 17.28
C GLN A 373 3.38 22.60 15.86
N LEU A 374 4.24 21.62 15.59
CA LEU A 374 4.76 21.38 14.24
C LEU A 374 3.64 21.10 13.24
N LEU A 375 2.76 20.16 13.58
CA LEU A 375 1.65 19.79 12.69
C LEU A 375 0.72 20.98 12.44
N TYR A 376 0.45 21.78 13.49
CA TYR A 376 -0.28 23.05 13.34
C TYR A 376 0.42 24.01 12.40
N ASN A 377 1.74 24.23 12.55
CA ASN A 377 2.48 25.15 11.69
C ASN A 377 2.50 24.70 10.21
N LEU A 378 2.59 23.40 9.97
CA LEU A 378 2.56 22.84 8.60
C LEU A 378 1.23 23.07 7.89
N GLU A 379 0.13 23.26 8.61
CA GLU A 379 -1.20 23.55 8.04
C GLU A 379 -1.42 25.05 7.75
N GLN A 380 -0.55 25.97 8.25
CA GLN A 380 -0.76 27.41 8.06
C GLN A 380 -0.45 27.89 6.65
N THR A 381 0.40 27.18 5.92
CA THR A 381 0.74 27.46 4.52
C THR A 381 0.92 26.13 3.77
N GLU A 382 0.76 26.14 2.46
CA GLU A 382 1.06 24.95 1.64
C GLU A 382 2.54 24.57 1.78
N THR A 383 2.83 23.58 2.62
CA THR A 383 4.19 23.12 2.92
C THR A 383 4.38 21.69 2.43
N ASP A 384 5.29 21.48 1.46
CA ASP A 384 5.60 20.15 0.91
C ASP A 384 6.12 19.21 1.99
N TYR A 385 5.41 18.12 2.22
CA TYR A 385 5.68 17.17 3.31
C TYR A 385 7.06 16.49 3.16
N THR A 386 7.37 16.01 1.98
CA THR A 386 8.61 15.26 1.71
C THR A 386 9.83 16.17 1.78
N ILE A 387 9.78 17.33 1.12
CA ILE A 387 10.89 18.29 1.10
C ILE A 387 11.11 18.86 2.49
N PHE A 388 10.05 19.20 3.22
CA PHE A 388 10.15 19.73 4.58
C PHE A 388 10.94 18.80 5.49
N PHE A 389 10.52 17.54 5.60
CA PHE A 389 11.20 16.60 6.50
C PHE A 389 12.60 16.21 6.00
N ARG A 390 12.83 16.14 4.69
CA ARG A 390 14.18 15.90 4.17
C ARG A 390 15.14 17.02 4.54
N ASN A 391 14.68 18.27 4.53
CA ASN A 391 15.51 19.44 4.84
C ASN A 391 15.97 19.48 6.31
N PHE A 392 15.35 18.72 7.22
CA PHE A 392 15.80 18.63 8.61
C PHE A 392 17.21 18.06 8.77
N ASN A 393 17.74 17.34 7.79
CA ASN A 393 19.12 16.87 7.80
C ASN A 393 20.16 18.01 7.74
N ARG A 394 19.72 19.22 7.37
CA ARG A 394 20.54 20.44 7.29
C ARG A 394 20.61 21.20 8.61
N MET A 395 19.74 20.87 9.60
CA MET A 395 19.67 21.58 10.89
C MET A 395 20.86 21.23 11.77
N GLU A 396 21.41 22.24 12.45
CA GLU A 396 22.51 22.09 13.38
C GLU A 396 22.15 22.63 14.78
N LYS A 397 22.83 22.13 15.81
CA LYS A 397 22.61 22.56 17.20
C LYS A 397 22.92 24.05 17.42
N THR A 398 23.74 24.62 16.57
CA THR A 398 24.18 26.05 16.61
C THR A 398 23.31 26.97 15.77
N ASP A 399 22.32 26.45 15.07
CA ASP A 399 21.46 27.29 14.22
C ASP A 399 20.61 28.24 15.07
N THR A 400 20.40 29.46 14.54
CA THR A 400 19.34 30.34 15.04
C THR A 400 17.99 29.95 14.45
N SER A 401 16.90 30.43 15.01
CA SER A 401 15.56 30.20 14.47
C SER A 401 15.43 30.71 13.02
N GLU A 402 16.07 31.83 12.68
CA GLU A 402 16.10 32.42 11.33
C GLU A 402 16.85 31.49 10.37
N ALA A 403 18.00 30.96 10.76
CA ALA A 403 18.76 30.01 9.96
C ALA A 403 17.96 28.72 9.70
N CYS A 404 17.22 28.24 10.70
CA CYS A 404 16.34 27.08 10.55
C CYS A 404 15.21 27.35 9.55
N VAL A 405 14.51 28.48 9.64
CA VAL A 405 13.46 28.85 8.68
C VAL A 405 14.03 28.94 7.28
N ALA A 406 15.19 29.56 7.09
CA ALA A 406 15.84 29.63 5.77
C ALA A 406 16.11 28.26 5.16
N LYS A 407 16.44 27.25 5.98
CA LYS A 407 16.72 25.87 5.52
C LYS A 407 15.49 25.10 5.07
N ILE A 408 14.26 25.53 5.44
CA ILE A 408 13.00 24.89 5.03
C ILE A 408 12.23 25.70 3.98
N THR A 409 12.73 26.85 3.57
CA THR A 409 12.02 27.76 2.65
C THR A 409 11.66 27.06 1.32
N ASP A 410 12.50 26.14 0.85
CA ASP A 410 12.25 25.38 -0.38
C ASP A 410 11.00 24.48 -0.29
N ALA A 411 10.55 24.15 0.92
CA ALA A 411 9.37 23.32 1.13
C ALA A 411 8.06 24.11 1.00
N PHE A 412 8.08 25.43 1.14
CA PHE A 412 6.87 26.25 0.99
C PHE A 412 6.51 26.43 -0.48
N TYR A 413 5.25 26.18 -0.85
CA TYR A 413 4.75 26.44 -2.20
C TYR A 413 4.74 27.94 -2.49
N LYS A 414 4.38 28.73 -1.47
CA LYS A 414 4.31 30.20 -1.53
C LYS A 414 5.12 30.80 -0.37
N PRO A 415 6.44 30.86 -0.48
CA PRO A 415 7.29 31.39 0.59
C PRO A 415 6.99 32.85 0.94
N GLU A 416 6.42 33.63 0.03
CA GLU A 416 5.97 35.01 0.26
C GLU A 416 4.79 35.13 1.24
N GLU A 417 4.03 34.06 1.45
CA GLU A 417 2.96 34.02 2.47
C GLU A 417 3.50 33.77 3.88
N VAL A 418 4.76 33.31 4.03
CA VAL A 418 5.41 33.04 5.32
C VAL A 418 5.91 34.35 5.92
N THR A 419 4.99 35.19 6.37
CA THR A 419 5.27 36.50 6.95
C THR A 419 4.42 36.74 8.21
N GLY A 420 4.69 37.83 8.94
CA GLY A 420 3.90 38.20 10.12
C GLY A 420 3.79 37.07 11.13
N ILE A 421 2.58 36.78 11.59
CA ILE A 421 2.31 35.79 12.62
C ILE A 421 2.74 34.36 12.21
N ILE A 422 2.65 34.01 10.93
CA ILE A 422 3.08 32.68 10.45
C ILE A 422 4.60 32.53 10.63
N LEU A 423 5.37 33.53 10.24
CA LEU A 423 6.82 33.54 10.42
C LEU A 423 7.20 33.53 11.90
N GLU A 424 6.50 34.30 12.72
CA GLU A 424 6.73 34.31 14.18
C GLU A 424 6.47 32.95 14.82
N THR A 425 5.43 32.21 14.40
CA THR A 425 5.16 30.86 14.90
C THR A 425 6.26 29.88 14.52
N TRP A 426 6.84 29.99 13.31
CA TRP A 426 8.00 29.20 12.91
C TRP A 426 9.25 29.56 13.71
N HIS A 427 9.54 30.83 13.95
CA HIS A 427 10.68 31.23 14.79
C HIS A 427 10.55 30.72 16.22
N PHE A 428 9.35 30.84 16.80
CA PHE A 428 9.08 30.30 18.14
C PHE A 428 9.29 28.78 18.19
N TRP A 429 8.75 28.06 17.21
CA TRP A 429 8.89 26.61 17.15
C TRP A 429 10.35 26.18 16.99
N PHE A 430 11.11 26.81 16.08
CA PHE A 430 12.52 26.48 15.87
C PHE A 430 13.40 26.84 17.06
N ALA A 431 13.14 27.93 17.76
CA ALA A 431 13.85 28.25 19.00
C ALA A 431 13.67 27.15 20.05
N HIS A 432 12.45 26.61 20.19
CA HIS A 432 12.17 25.49 21.07
C HIS A 432 12.85 24.20 20.55
N TYR A 433 12.74 23.89 19.27
CA TYR A 433 13.38 22.74 18.64
C TYR A 433 14.90 22.72 18.86
N VAL A 434 15.61 23.83 18.59
CA VAL A 434 17.05 23.93 18.81
C VAL A 434 17.41 23.79 20.30
N THR A 435 16.57 24.31 21.19
CA THR A 435 16.75 24.11 22.64
C THR A 435 16.71 22.62 23.02
N LEU A 436 15.78 21.84 22.43
CA LEU A 436 15.70 20.40 22.65
C LEU A 436 16.88 19.67 21.99
N LEU A 437 17.28 20.07 20.77
CA LEU A 437 18.44 19.50 20.12
C LEU A 437 19.73 19.62 20.93
N ASN A 438 19.91 20.73 21.65
CA ASN A 438 21.08 20.92 22.51
C ASN A 438 21.08 20.01 23.75
N LYS A 439 19.91 19.45 24.13
CA LYS A 439 19.79 18.43 25.18
C LYS A 439 20.08 17.01 24.65
N GLU A 440 20.01 16.79 23.31
CA GLU A 440 20.26 15.49 22.70
C GLU A 440 21.75 15.11 22.74
N VAL A 441 22.00 13.80 22.99
CA VAL A 441 23.38 13.26 23.04
C VAL A 441 23.96 13.14 21.63
N LEU A 442 23.14 12.83 20.63
CA LEU A 442 23.59 12.65 19.24
C LEU A 442 24.27 13.90 18.69
N SER A 443 25.42 13.72 18.04
CA SER A 443 26.07 14.75 17.23
C SER A 443 25.23 15.14 16.00
N ASN A 444 25.58 16.25 15.35
CA ASN A 444 24.90 16.66 14.11
C ASN A 444 24.99 15.58 13.02
N ASN A 445 26.13 14.89 12.89
CA ASN A 445 26.32 13.84 11.89
C ASN A 445 25.47 12.59 12.19
N GLU A 446 25.40 12.15 13.45
CA GLU A 446 24.56 11.01 13.84
C GLU A 446 23.08 11.33 13.64
N ARG A 447 22.64 12.55 14.00
CA ARG A 447 21.27 13.00 13.72
C ARG A 447 20.96 13.01 12.22
N LYS A 448 21.86 13.56 11.40
CA LYS A 448 21.73 13.58 9.93
C LYS A 448 21.57 12.16 9.38
N THR A 449 22.34 11.21 9.85
CA THR A 449 22.24 9.80 9.48
C THR A 449 20.88 9.23 9.87
N LEU A 450 20.43 9.45 11.11
CA LEU A 450 19.11 9.03 11.58
C LEU A 450 17.99 9.63 10.73
N GLN A 451 17.99 10.94 10.51
CA GLN A 451 16.99 11.65 9.74
C GLN A 451 16.94 11.17 8.28
N ASN A 452 18.09 10.96 7.65
CA ASN A 452 18.17 10.45 6.28
C ASN A 452 17.67 9.00 6.15
N SER A 453 17.70 8.20 7.21
CA SER A 453 17.19 6.84 7.21
C SER A 453 15.66 6.75 7.33
N VAL A 454 14.99 7.81 7.80
CA VAL A 454 13.54 7.84 8.03
C VAL A 454 12.79 8.83 7.16
N ASN A 455 13.48 9.87 6.64
CA ASN A 455 12.92 10.89 5.76
C ASN A 455 13.41 10.63 4.31
N PRO A 456 12.58 10.06 3.45
CA PRO A 456 12.98 9.83 2.06
C PRO A 456 13.20 11.16 1.34
N LYS A 457 14.13 11.16 0.37
CA LYS A 457 14.30 12.27 -0.57
C LYS A 457 13.26 12.18 -1.71
N TYR A 458 12.95 10.95 -2.10
CA TYR A 458 12.06 10.69 -3.23
C TYR A 458 10.88 9.82 -2.80
N VAL A 459 9.69 10.17 -3.30
CA VAL A 459 8.47 9.36 -3.24
C VAL A 459 7.82 9.38 -4.62
N LEU A 460 7.02 8.38 -4.95
CA LEU A 460 6.32 8.33 -6.25
C LEU A 460 5.13 9.31 -6.23
N ARG A 461 5.39 10.60 -6.47
CA ARG A 461 4.32 11.59 -6.59
C ARG A 461 3.39 11.25 -7.73
N ASN A 462 2.10 11.53 -7.57
CA ASN A 462 1.10 11.16 -8.57
C ASN A 462 1.40 11.74 -9.96
N TYR A 463 1.90 12.98 -10.04
CA TYR A 463 2.23 13.59 -11.33
C TYR A 463 3.38 12.88 -12.05
N MET A 464 4.34 12.31 -11.32
CA MET A 464 5.45 11.54 -11.90
C MET A 464 4.91 10.27 -12.58
N ALA A 465 4.03 9.53 -11.87
CA ALA A 465 3.37 8.37 -12.42
C ALA A 465 2.52 8.73 -13.66
N GLN A 466 1.79 9.85 -13.62
CA GLN A 466 0.99 10.32 -14.74
C GLN A 466 1.84 10.66 -15.98
N MET A 467 2.99 11.30 -15.80
CA MET A 467 3.93 11.57 -16.91
C MET A 467 4.44 10.26 -17.54
N ALA A 468 4.78 9.27 -16.72
CA ALA A 468 5.22 7.96 -17.23
C ALA A 468 4.11 7.23 -17.99
N ILE A 469 2.86 7.34 -17.52
CA ILE A 469 1.67 6.79 -18.20
C ILE A 469 1.49 7.44 -19.57
N GLU A 470 1.57 8.77 -19.67
CA GLU A 470 1.38 9.50 -20.93
C GLU A 470 2.43 9.18 -22.00
N LEU A 471 3.65 8.84 -21.58
CA LEU A 471 4.69 8.34 -22.49
C LEU A 471 4.44 6.88 -22.86
N ALA A 472 4.07 6.04 -21.89
CA ALA A 472 3.78 4.62 -22.13
C ALA A 472 2.59 4.41 -23.08
N GLU A 473 1.57 5.31 -23.05
CA GLU A 473 0.49 5.30 -24.05
C GLU A 473 1.01 5.52 -25.49
N LYS A 474 2.16 6.17 -25.65
CA LYS A 474 2.87 6.36 -26.91
C LYS A 474 3.95 5.31 -27.16
N GLU A 475 3.95 4.23 -26.39
CA GLU A 475 4.95 3.15 -26.41
C GLU A 475 6.37 3.56 -26.03
N ASP A 476 6.52 4.71 -25.36
CA ASP A 476 7.77 5.14 -24.76
C ASP A 476 7.78 4.82 -23.25
N TYR A 477 8.58 3.83 -22.88
CA TYR A 477 8.71 3.35 -21.50
C TYR A 477 9.96 3.92 -20.78
N SER A 478 10.63 4.89 -21.39
CA SER A 478 11.87 5.47 -20.85
C SER A 478 11.68 6.06 -19.46
N LEU A 479 10.59 6.83 -19.27
CA LEU A 479 10.31 7.45 -17.97
C LEU A 479 9.82 6.44 -16.93
N LEU A 480 9.12 5.39 -17.31
CA LEU A 480 8.78 4.28 -16.42
C LEU A 480 10.05 3.65 -15.85
N ASN A 481 11.04 3.38 -16.72
CA ASN A 481 12.32 2.81 -16.30
C ASN A 481 13.13 3.79 -15.43
N GLU A 482 13.16 5.08 -15.79
CA GLU A 482 13.84 6.12 -15.00
C GLU A 482 13.26 6.22 -13.59
N LEU A 483 11.93 6.30 -13.47
CA LEU A 483 11.26 6.35 -12.17
C LEU A 483 11.47 5.08 -11.36
N TYR A 484 11.44 3.91 -12.01
CA TYR A 484 11.76 2.66 -11.32
C TYR A 484 13.16 2.70 -10.71
N GLN A 485 14.19 3.12 -11.48
CA GLN A 485 15.57 3.23 -10.98
C GLN A 485 15.69 4.24 -9.83
N LEU A 486 15.08 5.42 -9.96
CA LEU A 486 15.02 6.43 -8.90
C LEU A 486 14.51 5.85 -7.58
N LEU A 487 13.41 5.07 -7.66
CA LEU A 487 12.67 4.58 -6.50
C LEU A 487 13.31 3.37 -5.81
N LEU A 488 14.36 2.77 -6.40
CA LEU A 488 15.16 1.73 -5.73
C LEU A 488 15.96 2.30 -4.54
N HIS A 489 16.32 3.59 -4.57
CA HIS A 489 17.13 4.21 -3.53
C HIS A 489 16.54 5.52 -2.99
N PRO A 490 15.30 5.51 -2.43
CA PRO A 490 14.53 6.72 -2.13
C PRO A 490 15.14 7.61 -1.04
N TYR A 491 16.10 7.09 -0.28
CA TYR A 491 16.81 7.80 0.78
C TYR A 491 18.18 8.35 0.35
N ALA A 492 18.68 7.93 -0.80
CA ALA A 492 19.98 8.38 -1.33
C ALA A 492 19.89 9.77 -1.99
N GLU A 493 21.05 10.42 -2.15
CA GLU A 493 21.13 11.74 -2.81
C GLU A 493 21.09 11.54 -4.30
N GLN A 494 21.24 10.78 -5.09
CA GLN A 494 21.07 10.54 -6.53
C GLN A 494 21.11 11.86 -7.36
N PRO A 495 22.29 12.47 -7.58
CA PRO A 495 22.40 13.76 -8.29
C PRO A 495 21.86 13.72 -9.72
N GLU A 496 21.89 12.58 -10.39
CA GLU A 496 21.36 12.36 -11.74
C GLU A 496 19.84 12.48 -11.81
N PHE A 497 19.17 12.31 -10.67
CA PHE A 497 17.71 12.38 -10.54
C PHE A 497 17.25 13.61 -9.74
N GLU A 498 18.11 14.60 -9.50
CA GLU A 498 17.79 15.78 -8.68
C GLU A 498 16.54 16.53 -9.16
N LYS A 499 16.23 16.49 -10.46
CA LYS A 499 15.01 17.08 -11.04
C LYS A 499 13.72 16.56 -10.40
N TRP A 500 13.74 15.39 -9.76
CA TRP A 500 12.58 14.80 -9.10
C TRP A 500 12.45 15.17 -7.62
N PHE A 501 13.47 15.80 -7.04
CA PHE A 501 13.36 16.42 -5.72
C PHE A 501 12.77 17.82 -5.85
N ALA A 502 11.52 17.88 -6.25
CA ALA A 502 10.82 19.12 -6.56
C ALA A 502 9.38 19.09 -6.04
N LYS A 503 8.84 20.29 -5.80
CA LYS A 503 7.42 20.48 -5.49
C LYS A 503 6.55 20.07 -6.68
N ARG A 504 5.28 19.72 -6.40
CA ARG A 504 4.28 19.46 -7.42
C ARG A 504 4.16 20.69 -8.35
N PRO A 505 4.29 20.51 -9.68
CA PRO A 505 4.10 21.61 -10.63
C PRO A 505 2.63 22.05 -10.70
N ASP A 506 2.37 23.32 -11.03
CA ASP A 506 1.01 23.88 -11.03
C ASP A 506 0.07 23.15 -11.99
N TRP A 507 0.54 22.72 -13.15
CA TRP A 507 -0.27 21.95 -14.08
C TRP A 507 -0.83 20.64 -13.50
N ALA A 508 -0.16 20.08 -12.49
CA ALA A 508 -0.56 18.81 -11.87
C ALA A 508 -1.66 18.98 -10.80
N ARG A 509 -1.98 20.22 -10.40
CA ARG A 509 -2.96 20.50 -9.35
C ARG A 509 -4.39 20.12 -9.75
N GLU A 510 -4.73 20.25 -11.02
CA GLU A 510 -6.09 20.00 -11.54
C GLU A 510 -6.14 18.86 -12.57
N LYS A 511 -5.00 18.22 -12.84
CA LYS A 511 -4.93 17.17 -13.85
C LYS A 511 -5.51 15.85 -13.34
N ILE A 512 -6.44 15.28 -14.11
CA ILE A 512 -6.94 13.91 -13.91
C ILE A 512 -5.77 12.92 -13.95
N GLY A 513 -5.74 11.96 -13.04
CA GLY A 513 -4.64 11.01 -12.89
C GLY A 513 -3.49 11.53 -12.01
N SER A 514 -3.43 12.85 -11.71
CA SER A 514 -2.47 13.46 -10.79
C SER A 514 -3.11 13.79 -9.44
N SER A 515 -3.97 14.80 -9.37
CA SER A 515 -4.63 15.21 -8.13
C SER A 515 -6.05 14.64 -7.95
N MET A 516 -6.64 14.11 -9.02
CA MET A 516 -7.96 13.50 -9.03
C MET A 516 -7.86 12.06 -9.52
N LEU A 517 -8.19 11.12 -8.65
CA LEU A 517 -8.14 9.68 -8.89
C LEU A 517 -9.48 9.06 -8.49
N SER A 518 -9.95 8.07 -9.24
CA SER A 518 -11.13 7.29 -8.91
C SER A 518 -10.77 5.83 -8.63
N CYS A 519 -11.73 5.03 -8.23
CA CYS A 519 -11.53 3.57 -8.13
C CYS A 519 -11.29 2.90 -9.49
N SER A 520 -11.50 3.60 -10.62
CA SER A 520 -11.09 3.20 -11.97
C SER A 520 -9.65 3.55 -12.31
N SER A 521 -8.99 4.34 -11.48
CA SER A 521 -7.64 4.88 -11.75
C SER A 521 -6.56 3.83 -11.62
#